data_55d82689e4f5e6b2725c17deea7c33cd
#
_entry.id   55d82689e4f5e6b2725c17deea7c33cd
#
_cell.length_a   1.000
_cell.length_b   1.000
_cell.length_c   1.000
_cell.angle_alpha   90.00
_cell.angle_beta   90.00
_cell.angle_gamma   90.00
#
_symmetry.space_group_name_H-M   'P 1'
#
loop_
_entity.id
_entity.type
_entity.pdbx_description
1 polymer ?
#
loop_
_entity_poly.entity_id
_entity_poly.type
_entity_poly.pdbx_seq_one_letter_code
_entity_poly.pdbx_strand_id
1 'polypeptide(L)'
;MTCLEVLGGGDAIVVANALRRLDSEGQFAVTVRAAPPATAAAVALSVAAPSVAAMYHGAELALHADVALVEHESLPDQAARLWYERLSLFGAALRDEGQASSPAVLHAFDPRWAAAAGRGLRRLQAALTNVGAAQGAMFDHIGSTSVPGLSAKPILDLQVRVLRLRYDADFDRALRRVGYKPAVGSRPDSPGVDKDTPRGSEPVPDDVWDKRLFVSPDPAQPAILHIRQSASPWGRFTVQFRDWLRDHPAEAARYERVKRQLAQAHEFDLDYDDYTRGKTAYFDDIQAQFESWGR
;
A
#
# COMPACT_ATOMS: atom_id res chain seq x y z
N MET A 1 5.81 11.58 12.74
CA MET A 1 5.24 10.58 13.67
C MET A 1 4.00 9.98 13.02
N THR A 2 3.96 8.67 12.91
CA THR A 2 2.81 7.92 12.37
C THR A 2 1.68 7.88 13.41
N CYS A 3 0.43 8.03 12.97
CA CYS A 3 -0.71 8.01 13.88
C CYS A 3 -1.23 6.57 14.10
N LEU A 4 -1.54 6.22 15.34
CA LEU A 4 -2.34 5.06 15.70
C LEU A 4 -3.67 5.54 16.28
N GLU A 5 -4.76 5.05 15.72
CA GLU A 5 -6.09 5.35 16.24
C GLU A 5 -6.68 4.11 16.91
N VAL A 6 -7.01 4.21 18.18
CA VAL A 6 -7.67 3.16 18.96
C VAL A 6 -9.15 3.52 19.07
N LEU A 7 -10.01 2.64 18.58
CA LEU A 7 -11.45 2.85 18.47
C LEU A 7 -12.18 1.97 19.47
N GLY A 8 -13.08 2.54 20.27
CA GLY A 8 -13.89 1.76 21.23
C GLY A 8 -14.38 2.60 22.38
N GLY A 9 -14.97 1.92 23.38
CA GLY A 9 -15.43 2.51 24.64
C GLY A 9 -14.29 2.69 25.66
N GLY A 10 -14.59 2.42 26.93
CA GLY A 10 -13.62 2.52 28.04
C GLY A 10 -12.37 1.63 27.83
N ASP A 11 -12.54 0.48 27.20
CA ASP A 11 -11.46 -0.47 26.93
C ASP A 11 -10.42 0.05 25.92
N ALA A 12 -10.83 0.94 25.02
CA ALA A 12 -9.91 1.60 24.09
C ALA A 12 -8.86 2.44 24.85
N ILE A 13 -9.23 3.03 25.97
CA ILE A 13 -8.31 3.79 26.84
C ILE A 13 -7.27 2.85 27.45
N VAL A 14 -7.66 1.66 27.86
CA VAL A 14 -6.76 0.63 28.44
C VAL A 14 -5.71 0.23 27.40
N VAL A 15 -6.14 -0.08 26.20
CA VAL A 15 -5.27 -0.45 25.06
C VAL A 15 -4.34 0.71 24.69
N ALA A 16 -4.87 1.93 24.54
CA ALA A 16 -4.06 3.10 24.19
C ALA A 16 -3.00 3.40 25.26
N ASN A 17 -3.33 3.25 26.54
CA ASN A 17 -2.36 3.45 27.63
C ASN A 17 -1.32 2.33 27.66
N ALA A 18 -1.67 1.10 27.31
CA ALA A 18 -0.71 0.01 27.18
C ALA A 18 0.28 0.30 26.04
N LEU A 19 -0.22 0.67 24.87
CA LEU A 19 0.60 1.02 23.70
C LEU A 19 1.51 2.21 23.98
N ARG A 20 1.02 3.28 24.61
CA ARG A 20 1.84 4.44 24.97
C ARG A 20 2.98 4.10 25.94
N ARG A 21 2.76 3.16 26.86
CA ARG A 21 3.82 2.69 27.78
C ARG A 21 4.87 1.85 27.06
N LEU A 22 4.48 1.07 26.08
CA LEU A 22 5.38 0.25 25.28
C LEU A 22 6.18 1.09 24.28
N ASP A 23 5.57 2.16 23.75
CA ASP A 23 6.22 3.11 22.84
C ASP A 23 7.12 4.12 23.58
N SER A 24 8.16 3.61 24.23
CA SER A 24 9.11 4.44 24.98
C SER A 24 9.88 5.45 24.12
N GLU A 25 9.98 5.21 22.83
CA GLU A 25 10.68 6.08 21.86
C GLU A 25 9.75 7.08 21.18
N GLY A 26 8.45 7.06 21.45
CA GLY A 26 7.48 7.97 20.86
C GLY A 26 7.35 7.83 19.34
N GLN A 27 7.38 6.60 18.85
CA GLN A 27 7.30 6.29 17.41
C GLN A 27 5.94 6.63 16.82
N PHE A 28 4.89 6.52 17.63
CA PHE A 28 3.51 6.67 17.21
C PHE A 28 2.76 7.73 18.02
N ALA A 29 1.90 8.48 17.35
CA ALA A 29 0.89 9.32 17.99
C ALA A 29 -0.36 8.45 18.26
N VAL A 30 -0.51 7.95 19.47
CA VAL A 30 -1.64 7.10 19.87
C VAL A 30 -2.83 7.97 20.26
N THR A 31 -3.91 7.91 19.50
CA THR A 31 -5.17 8.62 19.76
C THR A 31 -6.29 7.64 20.09
N VAL A 32 -7.26 8.07 20.91
CA VAL A 32 -8.45 7.29 21.24
C VAL A 32 -9.66 8.01 20.67
N ARG A 33 -10.52 7.24 20.01
CA ARG A 33 -11.80 7.75 19.52
C ARG A 33 -12.93 6.84 19.98
N ALA A 34 -13.98 7.43 20.49
CA ALA A 34 -15.20 6.68 20.82
C ALA A 34 -15.79 6.05 19.55
N ALA A 35 -16.07 4.74 19.62
CA ALA A 35 -16.83 4.03 18.61
C ALA A 35 -18.26 3.81 19.09
N PRO A 36 -19.24 3.76 18.21
CA PRO A 36 -20.60 3.39 18.58
C PRO A 36 -20.66 1.96 19.17
N PRO A 37 -21.57 1.71 20.13
CA PRO A 37 -21.61 0.46 20.91
C PRO A 37 -22.02 -0.81 20.14
N ALA A 38 -22.13 -0.76 18.82
CA ALA A 38 -22.63 -1.86 17.99
C ALA A 38 -21.57 -2.65 17.23
N THR A 39 -20.29 -2.52 17.57
CA THR A 39 -19.23 -3.30 16.93
C THR A 39 -18.98 -4.60 17.67
N ALA A 40 -18.91 -5.72 16.97
CA ALA A 40 -18.62 -7.05 17.51
C ALA A 40 -17.18 -7.19 18.07
N ALA A 41 -16.36 -6.15 17.97
CA ALA A 41 -15.02 -6.10 18.54
C ALA A 41 -14.99 -5.10 19.69
N ALA A 42 -14.45 -5.50 20.82
CA ALA A 42 -14.32 -4.64 22.01
C ALA A 42 -13.48 -3.41 21.74
N VAL A 43 -12.43 -3.56 20.96
CA VAL A 43 -11.50 -2.50 20.55
C VAL A 43 -11.04 -2.78 19.12
N ALA A 44 -11.05 -1.75 18.29
CA ALA A 44 -10.49 -1.80 16.95
C ALA A 44 -9.32 -0.82 16.82
N LEU A 45 -8.27 -1.22 16.14
CA LEU A 45 -7.13 -0.36 15.84
C LEU A 45 -7.06 -0.06 14.36
N SER A 46 -6.89 1.21 14.05
CA SER A 46 -6.51 1.68 12.73
C SER A 46 -5.10 2.27 12.78
N VAL A 47 -4.20 1.71 12.00
CA VAL A 47 -2.91 2.32 11.78
C VAL A 47 -3.12 3.48 10.83
N ALA A 48 -3.05 4.69 11.38
CA ALA A 48 -2.91 5.91 10.62
C ALA A 48 -4.14 6.50 9.91
N ALA A 49 -5.17 6.95 10.61
CA ALA A 49 -5.87 8.16 10.16
C ALA A 49 -6.97 8.64 11.13
N PRO A 50 -6.83 9.82 11.72
CA PRO A 50 -7.86 10.40 12.59
C PRO A 50 -9.20 10.67 11.92
N SER A 51 -9.26 10.75 10.60
CA SER A 51 -10.46 11.15 9.86
C SER A 51 -11.33 9.99 9.35
N VAL A 52 -10.81 8.77 9.31
CA VAL A 52 -11.56 7.62 8.75
C VAL A 52 -12.70 7.18 9.66
N ALA A 53 -12.51 7.20 10.97
CA ALA A 53 -13.54 6.81 11.94
C ALA A 53 -14.75 7.75 11.95
N ALA A 54 -14.60 9.01 11.52
CA ALA A 54 -15.72 9.96 11.42
C ALA A 54 -16.68 9.63 10.27
N MET A 55 -16.28 8.79 9.32
CA MET A 55 -17.03 8.45 8.11
C MET A 55 -17.86 7.17 8.24
N TYR A 56 -17.62 6.34 9.27
CA TYR A 56 -18.22 5.01 9.40
C TYR A 56 -18.90 4.81 10.76
N HIS A 57 -20.06 4.19 10.75
CA HIS A 57 -20.86 3.87 11.94
C HIS A 57 -21.02 2.36 12.10
N GLY A 58 -20.93 1.87 13.34
CA GLY A 58 -21.31 0.50 13.70
C GLY A 58 -20.42 -0.60 13.12
N ALA A 59 -21.03 -1.65 12.56
CA ALA A 59 -20.35 -2.85 12.06
C ALA A 59 -19.35 -2.54 10.92
N GLU A 60 -19.50 -1.43 10.21
CA GLU A 60 -18.56 -1.02 9.17
C GLU A 60 -17.18 -0.63 9.74
N LEU A 61 -17.13 -0.18 10.99
CA LEU A 61 -15.87 0.21 11.62
C LEU A 61 -14.89 -0.97 11.73
N ALA A 62 -15.38 -2.16 12.05
CA ALA A 62 -14.57 -3.39 12.14
C ALA A 62 -14.00 -3.79 10.77
N LEU A 63 -14.73 -3.55 9.67
CA LEU A 63 -14.26 -3.79 8.31
C LEU A 63 -13.13 -2.82 7.87
N HIS A 64 -13.02 -1.68 8.53
CA HIS A 64 -12.06 -0.63 8.20
C HIS A 64 -10.86 -0.57 9.15
N ALA A 65 -10.91 -1.31 10.26
CA ALA A 65 -9.77 -1.45 11.17
C ALA A 65 -8.74 -2.45 10.64
N ASP A 66 -7.47 -2.21 10.97
CA ASP A 66 -6.40 -3.15 10.62
C ASP A 66 -6.33 -4.33 11.57
N VAL A 67 -6.73 -4.11 12.82
CA VAL A 67 -6.70 -5.09 13.89
C VAL A 67 -7.96 -4.92 14.74
N ALA A 68 -8.62 -6.03 15.06
CA ALA A 68 -9.67 -6.10 16.06
C ALA A 68 -9.16 -6.90 17.26
N LEU A 69 -9.33 -6.36 18.45
CA LEU A 69 -9.03 -7.04 19.71
C LEU A 69 -10.31 -7.68 20.27
N VAL A 70 -10.19 -8.87 20.85
CA VAL A 70 -11.32 -9.65 21.32
C VAL A 70 -11.49 -9.56 22.83
N GLU A 71 -12.73 -9.56 23.31
CA GLU A 71 -13.07 -9.41 24.73
C GLU A 71 -12.63 -10.59 25.62
N HIS A 72 -12.46 -11.78 25.05
CA HIS A 72 -12.19 -13.00 25.80
C HIS A 72 -10.73 -13.12 26.30
N GLU A 73 -9.87 -12.24 25.86
CA GLU A 73 -8.45 -12.20 26.24
C GLU A 73 -8.11 -10.86 26.89
N SER A 74 -7.08 -10.85 27.74
CA SER A 74 -6.56 -9.62 28.35
C SER A 74 -6.19 -8.61 27.28
N LEU A 75 -6.84 -7.47 27.24
CA LEU A 75 -6.56 -6.39 26.29
C LEU A 75 -5.12 -5.86 26.39
N PRO A 76 -4.51 -5.70 27.61
CA PRO A 76 -3.10 -5.35 27.72
C PRO A 76 -2.16 -6.38 27.09
N ASP A 77 -2.46 -7.69 27.20
CA ASP A 77 -1.62 -8.74 26.59
C ASP A 77 -1.75 -8.76 25.09
N GLN A 78 -2.96 -8.55 24.56
CA GLN A 78 -3.18 -8.37 23.11
C GLN A 78 -2.45 -7.13 22.58
N ALA A 79 -2.49 -6.02 23.31
CA ALA A 79 -1.74 -4.81 22.97
C ALA A 79 -0.22 -5.05 22.96
N ALA A 80 0.30 -5.81 23.94
CA ALA A 80 1.71 -6.16 24.02
C ALA A 80 2.12 -7.07 22.84
N ARG A 81 1.35 -8.10 22.54
CA ARG A 81 1.60 -8.94 21.32
C ARG A 81 1.63 -8.09 20.06
N LEU A 82 0.61 -7.25 19.86
CA LEU A 82 0.53 -6.36 18.69
C LEU A 82 1.75 -5.43 18.62
N TRP A 83 2.21 -4.92 19.75
CA TRP A 83 3.40 -4.08 19.80
C TRP A 83 4.64 -4.83 19.36
N TYR A 84 4.95 -5.95 19.98
CA TYR A 84 6.18 -6.69 19.70
C TYR A 84 6.18 -7.39 18.35
N GLU A 85 5.04 -7.91 17.89
CA GLU A 85 4.95 -8.66 16.64
C GLU A 85 4.77 -7.76 15.40
N ARG A 86 4.30 -6.52 15.56
CA ARG A 86 4.01 -5.65 14.42
C ARG A 86 4.47 -4.20 14.61
N LEU A 87 3.99 -3.49 15.63
CA LEU A 87 4.13 -2.03 15.68
C LEU A 87 5.57 -1.58 15.90
N SER A 88 6.32 -2.23 16.81
CA SER A 88 7.73 -1.90 17.05
C SER A 88 8.59 -2.14 15.80
N LEU A 89 8.34 -3.24 15.08
CA LEU A 89 9.01 -3.55 13.82
C LEU A 89 8.67 -2.53 12.74
N PHE A 90 7.40 -2.17 12.64
CA PHE A 90 6.93 -1.15 11.70
C PHE A 90 7.57 0.21 11.99
N GLY A 91 7.56 0.65 13.23
CA GLY A 91 8.18 1.90 13.66
C GLY A 91 9.70 1.93 13.41
N ALA A 92 10.41 0.85 13.68
CA ALA A 92 11.82 0.71 13.35
C ALA A 92 12.07 0.81 11.85
N ALA A 93 11.31 0.07 11.04
CA ALA A 93 11.43 0.09 9.58
C ALA A 93 11.09 1.44 8.94
N LEU A 94 10.20 2.24 9.56
CA LEU A 94 9.93 3.61 9.11
C LEU A 94 11.11 4.57 9.34
N ARG A 95 11.93 4.33 10.36
CA ARG A 95 13.12 5.14 10.67
C ARG A 95 14.37 4.67 9.92
N ASP A 96 14.41 3.42 9.53
CA ASP A 96 15.52 2.88 8.74
C ASP A 96 15.53 3.55 7.37
N GLU A 97 16.68 4.11 6.97
CA GLU A 97 16.85 4.70 5.65
C GLU A 97 16.99 3.64 4.55
N GLY A 98 17.34 2.39 4.92
CA GLY A 98 17.38 1.26 4.02
C GLY A 98 16.00 0.76 3.63
N GLN A 99 15.92 0.02 2.56
CA GLN A 99 14.76 -0.80 2.19
C GLN A 99 15.15 -2.26 2.35
N ALA A 100 14.35 -2.99 3.12
CA ALA A 100 14.51 -4.44 3.19
C ALA A 100 14.36 -5.01 1.78
N SER A 101 15.36 -5.76 1.34
CA SER A 101 15.39 -6.40 0.03
C SER A 101 15.31 -7.90 0.19
N SER A 102 14.60 -8.54 -0.71
CA SER A 102 14.47 -10.00 -0.76
C SER A 102 14.10 -10.43 -2.17
N PRO A 103 14.38 -11.68 -2.55
CA PRO A 103 13.94 -12.22 -3.83
C PRO A 103 12.41 -12.21 -3.93
N ALA A 104 11.90 -12.32 -5.15
CA ALA A 104 10.47 -12.32 -5.41
C ALA A 104 9.82 -13.66 -5.02
N VAL A 105 9.21 -13.74 -3.86
CA VAL A 105 8.40 -14.89 -3.43
C VAL A 105 6.94 -14.66 -3.75
N LEU A 106 6.35 -15.54 -4.58
CA LEU A 106 4.95 -15.47 -4.98
C LEU A 106 4.09 -16.33 -4.06
N HIS A 107 3.04 -15.72 -3.52
CA HIS A 107 1.98 -16.36 -2.73
C HIS A 107 0.72 -16.53 -3.58
N ALA A 108 -0.07 -17.56 -3.29
CA ALA A 108 -1.39 -17.70 -3.88
C ALA A 108 -2.27 -16.46 -3.60
N PHE A 109 -3.24 -16.22 -4.47
CA PHE A 109 -4.17 -15.10 -4.28
C PHE A 109 -4.84 -15.15 -2.90
N ASP A 110 -4.80 -14.02 -2.21
CA ASP A 110 -5.49 -13.81 -0.95
C ASP A 110 -6.63 -12.79 -1.14
N PRO A 111 -7.90 -13.18 -0.95
CA PRO A 111 -9.03 -12.27 -1.09
C PRO A 111 -8.99 -11.07 -0.12
N ARG A 112 -8.21 -11.17 0.97
CA ARG A 112 -8.03 -10.07 1.92
C ARG A 112 -7.24 -8.90 1.33
N TRP A 113 -6.46 -9.09 0.27
CA TRP A 113 -5.70 -8.01 -0.37
C TRP A 113 -6.60 -6.87 -0.85
N ALA A 114 -7.75 -7.17 -1.44
CA ALA A 114 -8.69 -6.15 -1.92
C ALA A 114 -9.22 -5.27 -0.77
N ALA A 115 -9.61 -5.88 0.35
CA ALA A 115 -10.07 -5.16 1.53
C ALA A 115 -8.95 -4.32 2.17
N ALA A 116 -7.74 -4.87 2.27
CA ALA A 116 -6.55 -4.19 2.79
C ALA A 116 -6.15 -2.99 1.92
N ALA A 117 -6.13 -3.15 0.59
CA ALA A 117 -5.90 -2.06 -0.35
C ALA A 117 -6.95 -0.96 -0.22
N GLY A 118 -8.23 -1.34 -0.11
CA GLY A 118 -9.33 -0.39 0.12
C GLY A 118 -9.13 0.43 1.41
N ARG A 119 -8.68 -0.20 2.51
CA ARG A 119 -8.32 0.52 3.75
C ARG A 119 -7.16 1.50 3.51
N GLY A 120 -6.09 1.03 2.85
CA GLY A 120 -4.93 1.86 2.52
C GLY A 120 -5.29 3.08 1.68
N LEU A 121 -6.09 2.89 0.62
CA LEU A 121 -6.53 3.99 -0.26
C LEU A 121 -7.40 5.01 0.48
N ARG A 122 -8.33 4.58 1.33
CA ARG A 122 -9.15 5.51 2.14
C ARG A 122 -8.29 6.34 3.09
N ARG A 123 -7.26 5.76 3.72
CA ARG A 123 -6.31 6.49 4.57
C ARG A 123 -5.53 7.53 3.76
N LEU A 124 -5.02 7.14 2.60
CA LEU A 124 -4.31 8.05 1.71
C LEU A 124 -5.23 9.21 1.28
N GLN A 125 -6.46 8.90 0.88
CA GLN A 125 -7.44 9.90 0.51
C GLN A 125 -7.73 10.87 1.66
N ALA A 126 -7.97 10.36 2.87
CA ALA A 126 -8.22 11.18 4.05
C ALA A 126 -7.01 12.05 4.41
N ALA A 127 -5.79 11.49 4.36
CA ALA A 127 -4.56 12.22 4.66
C ALA A 127 -4.28 13.35 3.66
N LEU A 128 -4.65 13.15 2.40
CA LEU A 128 -4.36 14.07 1.30
C LEU A 128 -5.52 15.04 0.99
N THR A 129 -6.68 14.91 1.63
CA THR A 129 -7.88 15.73 1.34
C THR A 129 -7.62 17.25 1.37
N ASN A 130 -6.80 17.72 2.30
CA ASN A 130 -6.48 19.15 2.47
C ASN A 130 -5.08 19.51 1.94
N VAL A 131 -4.47 18.66 1.15
CA VAL A 131 -3.16 18.92 0.55
C VAL A 131 -3.36 19.44 -0.86
N GLY A 132 -2.97 20.69 -1.13
CA GLY A 132 -3.19 21.35 -2.42
C GLY A 132 -2.61 20.58 -3.61
N ALA A 133 -1.44 19.96 -3.45
CA ALA A 133 -0.79 19.13 -4.47
C ALA A 133 -1.57 17.85 -4.82
N ALA A 134 -2.51 17.43 -3.96
CA ALA A 134 -3.36 16.26 -4.18
C ALA A 134 -4.80 16.62 -4.62
N GLN A 135 -5.08 17.89 -4.90
CA GLN A 135 -6.40 18.28 -5.38
C GLN A 135 -6.75 17.58 -6.70
N GLY A 136 -7.92 16.94 -6.74
CA GLY A 136 -8.37 16.15 -7.90
C GLY A 136 -7.59 14.84 -8.10
N ALA A 137 -6.86 14.37 -7.09
CA ALA A 137 -6.12 13.12 -7.17
C ALA A 137 -7.04 11.89 -7.33
N MET A 138 -6.57 10.91 -8.09
CA MET A 138 -7.21 9.61 -8.27
C MET A 138 -6.42 8.54 -7.50
N PHE A 139 -7.15 7.58 -6.92
CA PHE A 139 -6.61 6.57 -6.02
C PHE A 139 -6.94 5.18 -6.53
N ASP A 140 -5.94 4.35 -6.82
CA ASP A 140 -6.12 3.05 -7.46
C ASP A 140 -5.37 1.94 -6.70
N HIS A 141 -6.00 0.76 -6.57
CA HIS A 141 -5.31 -0.50 -6.28
C HIS A 141 -4.88 -1.10 -7.61
N ILE A 142 -3.59 -1.24 -7.82
CA ILE A 142 -2.97 -1.74 -9.05
C ILE A 142 -2.13 -2.99 -8.77
N GLY A 143 -1.40 -3.47 -9.78
CA GLY A 143 -0.51 -4.61 -9.64
C GLY A 143 -1.24 -5.95 -9.45
N SER A 144 -0.46 -7.00 -9.20
CA SER A 144 -0.96 -8.38 -9.19
C SER A 144 -1.93 -8.68 -8.05
N THR A 145 -1.79 -8.01 -6.89
CA THR A 145 -2.71 -8.18 -5.75
C THR A 145 -4.11 -7.64 -6.01
N SER A 146 -4.26 -6.81 -7.05
CA SER A 146 -5.55 -6.25 -7.47
C SER A 146 -6.35 -7.16 -8.42
N VAL A 147 -5.76 -8.26 -8.91
CA VAL A 147 -6.40 -9.18 -9.87
C VAL A 147 -6.79 -10.47 -9.16
N PRO A 148 -8.10 -10.78 -9.03
CA PRO A 148 -8.56 -12.01 -8.39
C PRO A 148 -7.96 -13.26 -9.02
N GLY A 149 -7.56 -14.21 -8.17
CA GLY A 149 -6.98 -15.48 -8.59
C GLY A 149 -5.50 -15.43 -8.99
N LEU A 150 -4.90 -14.25 -9.10
CA LEU A 150 -3.51 -14.12 -9.52
C LEU A 150 -2.53 -14.21 -8.34
N SER A 151 -1.55 -15.11 -8.40
CA SER A 151 -0.47 -15.16 -7.40
C SER A 151 0.36 -13.87 -7.44
N ALA A 152 0.80 -13.41 -6.27
CA ALA A 152 1.57 -12.18 -6.15
C ALA A 152 2.58 -12.24 -4.99
N LYS A 153 3.58 -11.35 -5.01
CA LYS A 153 4.25 -10.96 -3.76
C LYS A 153 3.19 -10.36 -2.84
N PRO A 154 3.17 -10.64 -1.52
CA PRO A 154 2.15 -10.13 -0.60
C PRO A 154 2.39 -8.65 -0.26
N ILE A 155 2.62 -7.83 -1.27
CA ILE A 155 2.86 -6.40 -1.20
C ILE A 155 1.76 -5.71 -2.01
N LEU A 156 1.04 -4.79 -1.40
CA LEU A 156 0.01 -4.03 -2.10
C LEU A 156 0.65 -2.97 -2.99
N ASP A 157 0.31 -2.97 -4.27
CA ASP A 157 0.65 -1.87 -5.17
C ASP A 157 -0.50 -0.87 -5.19
N LEU A 158 -0.27 0.32 -4.62
CA LEU A 158 -1.23 1.42 -4.60
C LEU A 158 -0.73 2.55 -5.50
N GLN A 159 -1.64 3.30 -6.08
CA GLN A 159 -1.31 4.44 -6.94
C GLN A 159 -2.13 5.67 -6.55
N VAL A 160 -1.48 6.83 -6.53
CA VAL A 160 -2.12 8.14 -6.50
C VAL A 160 -1.70 8.91 -7.73
N ARG A 161 -2.67 9.30 -8.57
CA ARG A 161 -2.42 10.13 -9.75
C ARG A 161 -2.82 11.56 -9.45
N VAL A 162 -1.85 12.47 -9.54
CA VAL A 162 -2.00 13.91 -9.27
C VAL A 162 -1.95 14.71 -10.57
N LEU A 163 -2.51 15.91 -10.61
CA LEU A 163 -2.48 16.74 -11.82
C LEU A 163 -1.06 17.07 -12.24
N ARG A 164 -0.18 17.39 -11.29
CA ARG A 164 1.24 17.65 -11.52
C ARG A 164 2.08 17.07 -10.41
N LEU A 165 3.16 16.40 -10.78
CA LEU A 165 4.13 15.89 -9.83
C LEU A 165 5.03 17.06 -9.37
N ARG A 166 4.93 17.44 -8.10
CA ARG A 166 5.75 18.46 -7.47
C ARG A 166 6.26 17.96 -6.13
N TYR A 167 7.43 18.45 -5.75
CA TYR A 167 7.84 18.31 -4.35
C TYR A 167 6.94 19.21 -3.50
N ASP A 168 6.33 18.63 -2.48
CA ASP A 168 5.44 19.32 -1.55
C ASP A 168 5.66 18.72 -0.16
N ALA A 169 6.14 19.55 0.76
CA ALA A 169 6.46 19.10 2.12
C ALA A 169 5.21 18.69 2.91
N ASP A 170 4.05 19.28 2.62
CA ASP A 170 2.79 18.91 3.26
C ASP A 170 2.28 17.57 2.73
N PHE A 171 2.48 17.30 1.44
CA PHE A 171 2.20 16.00 0.84
C PHE A 171 3.05 14.90 1.51
N ASP A 172 4.37 15.11 1.61
CA ASP A 172 5.27 14.15 2.24
C ASP A 172 4.98 13.96 3.73
N ARG A 173 4.62 15.05 4.41
CA ARG A 173 4.21 15.00 5.83
C ARG A 173 2.92 14.20 5.99
N ALA A 174 1.95 14.38 5.10
CA ALA A 174 0.69 13.62 5.10
C ALA A 174 0.96 12.12 4.90
N LEU A 175 1.81 11.74 3.96
CA LEU A 175 2.18 10.35 3.72
C LEU A 175 2.90 9.72 4.93
N ARG A 176 3.85 10.45 5.54
CA ARG A 176 4.52 9.96 6.77
C ARG A 176 3.54 9.71 7.92
N ARG A 177 2.53 10.55 8.08
CA ARG A 177 1.49 10.37 9.12
C ARG A 177 0.68 9.10 8.93
N VAL A 178 0.56 8.62 7.70
CA VAL A 178 -0.15 7.38 7.36
C VAL A 178 0.81 6.22 7.05
N GLY A 179 2.03 6.28 7.59
CA GLY A 179 2.96 5.15 7.62
C GLY A 179 3.72 4.89 6.33
N TYR A 180 3.89 5.92 5.47
CA TYR A 180 4.72 5.82 4.28
C TYR A 180 6.02 6.61 4.43
N LYS A 181 7.11 6.05 3.91
CA LYS A 181 8.40 6.73 3.73
C LYS A 181 8.79 6.71 2.25
N PRO A 182 9.64 7.65 1.78
CA PRO A 182 10.21 7.54 0.43
C PRO A 182 10.88 6.18 0.22
N ALA A 183 10.65 5.58 -0.93
CA ALA A 183 11.36 4.36 -1.31
C ALA A 183 12.74 4.72 -1.83
N VAL A 184 13.72 3.94 -1.43
CA VAL A 184 15.04 3.88 -2.08
C VAL A 184 15.14 2.55 -2.83
N GLY A 185 15.77 2.55 -3.99
CA GLY A 185 16.01 1.31 -4.72
C GLY A 185 17.00 0.41 -3.98
N SER A 186 16.92 -0.89 -4.20
CA SER A 186 17.91 -1.85 -3.71
C SER A 186 19.28 -1.62 -4.32
N ARG A 187 19.31 -1.05 -5.53
CA ARG A 187 20.48 -0.71 -6.33
C ARG A 187 20.32 0.71 -6.88
N PRO A 188 21.42 1.38 -7.26
CA PRO A 188 21.35 2.71 -7.87
C PRO A 188 20.51 2.78 -9.14
N ASP A 189 20.39 1.66 -9.86
CA ASP A 189 19.64 1.51 -11.11
C ASP A 189 18.32 0.75 -10.92
N SER A 190 17.81 0.65 -9.69
CA SER A 190 16.53 -0.02 -9.41
C SER A 190 15.41 0.52 -10.30
N PRO A 191 14.64 -0.36 -10.97
CA PRO A 191 13.67 0.07 -11.96
C PRO A 191 12.50 0.81 -11.33
N GLY A 192 12.15 1.95 -11.93
CA GLY A 192 10.91 2.65 -11.60
C GLY A 192 10.86 3.26 -10.21
N VAL A 193 11.96 3.75 -9.64
CA VAL A 193 11.97 4.51 -8.38
C VAL A 193 11.54 5.95 -8.64
N ASP A 194 12.27 6.67 -9.49
CA ASP A 194 12.02 8.09 -9.76
C ASP A 194 11.38 8.34 -11.12
N LYS A 195 11.46 7.39 -12.04
CA LYS A 195 10.95 7.50 -13.40
C LYS A 195 10.43 6.17 -13.92
N ASP A 196 9.30 6.19 -14.59
CA ASP A 196 8.79 5.01 -15.31
C ASP A 196 9.47 4.88 -16.67
N THR A 197 9.68 3.66 -17.15
CA THR A 197 10.17 3.41 -18.51
C THR A 197 9.12 3.84 -19.53
N PRO A 198 9.44 4.70 -20.50
CA PRO A 198 8.52 5.09 -21.57
C PRO A 198 7.90 3.88 -22.29
N ARG A 199 6.60 3.95 -22.54
CA ARG A 199 5.81 2.87 -23.18
C ARG A 199 4.68 3.43 -24.02
N GLY A 200 4.35 2.71 -25.09
CA GLY A 200 3.32 3.12 -26.04
C GLY A 200 3.84 4.14 -27.06
N SER A 201 2.97 4.54 -27.98
CA SER A 201 3.30 5.46 -29.08
C SER A 201 2.83 6.90 -28.83
N GLU A 202 2.21 7.17 -27.68
CA GLU A 202 1.71 8.50 -27.34
C GLU A 202 2.87 9.49 -27.12
N PRO A 203 2.96 10.57 -27.91
CA PRO A 203 3.99 11.59 -27.71
C PRO A 203 3.64 12.43 -26.50
N VAL A 204 4.39 12.24 -25.42
CA VAL A 204 4.27 13.03 -24.19
C VAL A 204 5.61 13.66 -23.81
N PRO A 205 5.62 14.80 -23.11
CA PRO A 205 6.83 15.37 -22.54
C PRO A 205 7.56 14.37 -21.62
N ASP A 206 8.89 14.46 -21.56
CA ASP A 206 9.73 13.51 -20.82
C ASP A 206 9.46 13.53 -19.31
N ASP A 207 9.12 14.67 -18.74
CA ASP A 207 8.78 14.86 -17.32
C ASP A 207 7.45 14.18 -16.91
N VAL A 208 6.62 13.76 -17.87
CA VAL A 208 5.39 13.00 -17.60
C VAL A 208 5.69 11.57 -17.12
N TRP A 209 6.89 11.07 -17.42
CA TRP A 209 7.36 9.77 -16.96
C TRP A 209 7.94 9.81 -15.53
N ASP A 210 8.19 10.99 -15.00
CA ASP A 210 8.66 11.14 -13.62
C ASP A 210 7.60 10.64 -12.64
N LYS A 211 8.06 10.05 -11.56
CA LYS A 211 7.21 9.58 -10.47
C LYS A 211 7.90 9.72 -9.13
N ARG A 212 7.14 9.51 -8.07
CA ARG A 212 7.68 9.35 -6.73
C ARG A 212 7.20 8.01 -6.18
N LEU A 213 8.09 7.30 -5.54
CA LEU A 213 7.81 6.02 -4.95
C LEU A 213 7.90 6.11 -3.43
N PHE A 214 6.93 5.53 -2.75
CA PHE A 214 6.91 5.42 -1.29
C PHE A 214 6.63 3.97 -0.90
N VAL A 215 7.06 3.61 0.29
CA VAL A 215 6.80 2.28 0.86
C VAL A 215 6.17 2.42 2.25
N SER A 216 5.23 1.56 2.54
CA SER A 216 4.78 1.28 3.90
C SER A 216 5.37 -0.07 4.31
N PRO A 217 6.37 -0.08 5.21
CA PRO A 217 7.05 -1.31 5.63
C PRO A 217 6.32 -2.01 6.79
N ASP A 218 4.99 -1.91 6.84
CA ASP A 218 4.18 -2.63 7.82
C ASP A 218 4.32 -4.14 7.60
N PRO A 219 4.89 -4.93 8.56
CA PRO A 219 5.15 -6.34 8.35
C PRO A 219 3.87 -7.18 8.12
N ALA A 220 2.71 -6.72 8.61
CA ALA A 220 1.45 -7.41 8.38
C ALA A 220 0.80 -7.04 7.04
N GLN A 221 1.13 -5.87 6.46
CA GLN A 221 0.55 -5.42 5.21
C GLN A 221 1.50 -4.45 4.48
N PRO A 222 2.61 -4.96 3.92
CA PRO A 222 3.52 -4.11 3.16
C PRO A 222 2.82 -3.51 1.93
N ALA A 223 3.17 -2.27 1.61
CA ALA A 223 2.63 -1.61 0.44
C ALA A 223 3.67 -0.74 -0.27
N ILE A 224 3.57 -0.68 -1.59
CA ILE A 224 4.28 0.26 -2.45
C ILE A 224 3.26 1.27 -2.97
N LEU A 225 3.57 2.55 -2.85
CA LEU A 225 2.73 3.65 -3.30
C LEU A 225 3.42 4.41 -4.42
N HIS A 226 2.82 4.37 -5.59
CA HIS A 226 3.26 5.08 -6.78
C HIS A 226 2.53 6.41 -6.89
N ILE A 227 3.28 7.53 -6.90
CA ILE A 227 2.74 8.85 -7.19
C ILE A 227 3.12 9.22 -8.61
N ARG A 228 2.14 9.44 -9.47
CA ARG A 228 2.31 9.74 -10.90
C ARG A 228 1.50 10.96 -11.30
N GLN A 229 1.88 11.58 -12.40
CA GLN A 229 1.02 12.57 -13.04
C GLN A 229 -0.22 11.89 -13.67
N SER A 230 -1.37 12.55 -13.63
CA SER A 230 -2.59 12.03 -14.26
C SER A 230 -2.44 11.89 -15.79
N ALA A 231 -1.57 12.69 -16.39
CA ALA A 231 -1.21 12.60 -17.80
C ALA A 231 -0.28 11.41 -18.12
N SER A 232 0.33 10.76 -17.11
CA SER A 232 1.27 9.66 -17.33
C SER A 232 0.62 8.48 -18.06
N PRO A 233 1.16 8.04 -19.21
CA PRO A 233 0.70 6.81 -19.88
C PRO A 233 0.85 5.58 -18.96
N TRP A 234 1.90 5.49 -18.15
CA TRP A 234 2.08 4.44 -17.16
C TRP A 234 0.98 4.44 -16.09
N GLY A 235 0.59 5.64 -15.62
CA GLY A 235 -0.48 5.77 -14.63
C GLY A 235 -1.82 5.22 -15.15
N ARG A 236 -2.12 5.41 -16.43
CA ARG A 236 -3.29 4.83 -17.09
C ARG A 236 -3.10 3.34 -17.38
N PHE A 237 -1.92 2.97 -17.91
CA PHE A 237 -1.60 1.58 -18.24
C PHE A 237 -1.80 0.64 -17.06
N THR A 238 -1.31 0.98 -15.87
CA THR A 238 -1.39 0.09 -14.70
C THR A 238 -2.83 -0.22 -14.29
N VAL A 239 -3.74 0.76 -14.41
CA VAL A 239 -5.18 0.59 -14.14
C VAL A 239 -5.84 -0.25 -15.24
N GLN A 240 -5.61 0.10 -16.49
CA GLN A 240 -6.18 -0.62 -17.65
C GLN A 240 -5.65 -2.06 -17.73
N PHE A 241 -4.37 -2.29 -17.42
CA PHE A 241 -3.78 -3.63 -17.41
C PHE A 241 -4.42 -4.53 -16.33
N ARG A 242 -4.67 -3.96 -15.13
CA ARG A 242 -5.44 -4.64 -14.09
C ARG A 242 -6.81 -5.07 -14.61
N ASP A 243 -7.54 -4.14 -15.21
CA ASP A 243 -8.91 -4.37 -15.67
C ASP A 243 -8.94 -5.35 -16.86
N TRP A 244 -7.98 -5.22 -17.78
CA TRP A 244 -7.80 -6.16 -18.87
C TRP A 244 -7.52 -7.60 -18.40
N LEU A 245 -6.65 -7.80 -17.39
CA LEU A 245 -6.41 -9.12 -16.83
C LEU A 245 -7.65 -9.71 -16.14
N ARG A 246 -8.49 -8.87 -15.54
CA ARG A 246 -9.76 -9.31 -14.94
C ARG A 246 -10.75 -9.80 -15.99
N ASP A 247 -10.76 -9.14 -17.16
CA ASP A 247 -11.66 -9.47 -18.26
C ASP A 247 -11.12 -10.61 -19.13
N HIS A 248 -9.82 -10.94 -19.02
CA HIS A 248 -9.14 -11.95 -19.85
C HIS A 248 -8.45 -13.03 -18.98
N PRO A 249 -9.20 -14.01 -18.42
CA PRO A 249 -8.64 -15.04 -17.53
C PRO A 249 -7.49 -15.86 -18.15
N ALA A 250 -7.52 -16.10 -19.47
CA ALA A 250 -6.47 -16.81 -20.19
C ALA A 250 -5.14 -16.03 -20.16
N GLU A 251 -5.21 -14.71 -20.32
CA GLU A 251 -4.05 -13.83 -20.24
C GLU A 251 -3.58 -13.64 -18.80
N ALA A 252 -4.48 -13.59 -17.84
CA ALA A 252 -4.10 -13.61 -16.42
C ALA A 252 -3.31 -14.88 -16.09
N ALA A 253 -3.77 -16.04 -16.56
CA ALA A 253 -3.04 -17.32 -16.38
C ALA A 253 -1.70 -17.34 -17.14
N ARG A 254 -1.61 -16.71 -18.33
CA ARG A 254 -0.35 -16.54 -19.07
C ARG A 254 0.62 -15.67 -18.28
N TYR A 255 0.17 -14.52 -17.79
CA TYR A 255 0.98 -13.62 -16.97
C TYR A 255 1.45 -14.28 -15.67
N GLU A 256 0.61 -15.09 -15.04
CA GLU A 256 1.01 -15.87 -13.87
C GLU A 256 2.15 -16.83 -14.18
N ARG A 257 2.11 -17.56 -15.29
CA ARG A 257 3.20 -18.45 -15.71
C ARG A 257 4.52 -17.68 -15.87
N VAL A 258 4.47 -16.54 -16.57
CA VAL A 258 5.65 -15.67 -16.74
C VAL A 258 6.21 -15.25 -15.39
N LYS A 259 5.38 -14.79 -14.47
CA LYS A 259 5.83 -14.38 -13.13
C LYS A 259 6.46 -15.54 -12.35
N ARG A 260 5.89 -16.75 -12.42
CA ARG A 260 6.45 -17.93 -11.74
C ARG A 260 7.82 -18.30 -12.33
N GLN A 261 7.97 -18.30 -13.64
CA GLN A 261 9.24 -18.54 -14.30
C GLN A 261 10.30 -17.51 -13.90
N LEU A 262 9.94 -16.23 -13.88
CA LEU A 262 10.83 -15.17 -13.43
C LEU A 262 11.18 -15.31 -11.94
N ALA A 263 10.23 -15.61 -11.07
CA ALA A 263 10.50 -15.80 -9.65
C ALA A 263 11.44 -17.00 -9.41
N GLN A 264 11.30 -18.07 -10.17
CA GLN A 264 12.20 -19.22 -10.11
C GLN A 264 13.60 -18.87 -10.64
N ALA A 265 13.67 -18.15 -11.76
CA ALA A 265 14.96 -17.75 -12.34
C ALA A 265 15.77 -16.81 -11.43
N HIS A 266 15.10 -16.07 -10.55
CA HIS A 266 15.68 -15.08 -9.65
C HIS A 266 15.51 -15.44 -8.16
N GLU A 267 15.35 -16.73 -7.82
CA GLU A 267 15.08 -17.18 -6.45
C GLU A 267 16.25 -16.96 -5.48
N PHE A 268 17.48 -16.86 -6.00
CA PHE A 268 18.71 -16.63 -5.22
C PHE A 268 19.21 -15.19 -5.29
N ASP A 269 18.49 -14.29 -5.96
CA ASP A 269 18.87 -12.89 -6.00
C ASP A 269 18.71 -12.25 -4.61
N LEU A 270 19.50 -11.20 -4.35
CA LEU A 270 19.41 -10.46 -3.09
C LEU A 270 18.20 -9.52 -3.05
N ASP A 271 17.60 -9.22 -4.20
CA ASP A 271 16.45 -8.33 -4.37
C ASP A 271 15.54 -8.82 -5.50
N TYR A 272 14.48 -8.09 -5.80
CA TYR A 272 13.52 -8.43 -6.86
C TYR A 272 13.64 -7.53 -8.11
N ASP A 273 14.74 -6.81 -8.28
CA ASP A 273 14.88 -5.86 -9.40
C ASP A 273 14.92 -6.57 -10.76
N ASP A 274 15.68 -7.65 -10.88
CA ASP A 274 15.78 -8.42 -12.13
C ASP A 274 14.48 -9.17 -12.44
N TYR A 275 13.79 -9.69 -11.42
CA TYR A 275 12.41 -10.16 -11.57
C TYR A 275 11.49 -9.06 -12.10
N THR A 276 11.67 -7.82 -11.64
CA THR A 276 10.84 -6.67 -12.08
C THR A 276 11.16 -6.28 -13.51
N ARG A 277 12.44 -6.23 -13.89
CA ARG A 277 12.88 -5.99 -15.28
C ARG A 277 12.38 -7.07 -16.24
N GLY A 278 12.44 -8.33 -15.83
CA GLY A 278 12.01 -9.47 -16.66
C GLY A 278 10.55 -9.40 -17.10
N LYS A 279 9.67 -8.73 -16.35
CA LYS A 279 8.27 -8.53 -16.75
C LYS A 279 8.09 -7.60 -17.96
N THR A 280 9.08 -6.77 -18.26
CA THR A 280 9.00 -5.82 -19.38
C THR A 280 8.79 -6.54 -20.72
N ALA A 281 9.47 -7.65 -20.96
CA ALA A 281 9.31 -8.43 -22.18
C ALA A 281 7.86 -8.92 -22.38
N TYR A 282 7.19 -9.33 -21.31
CA TYR A 282 5.76 -9.70 -21.40
C TYR A 282 4.89 -8.48 -21.75
N PHE A 283 5.15 -7.32 -21.13
CA PHE A 283 4.38 -6.12 -21.44
C PHE A 283 4.58 -5.66 -22.89
N ASP A 284 5.79 -5.81 -23.44
CA ASP A 284 6.06 -5.47 -24.84
C ASP A 284 5.32 -6.40 -25.80
N ASP A 285 5.28 -7.69 -25.49
CA ASP A 285 4.62 -8.71 -26.29
C ASP A 285 3.10 -8.52 -26.36
N ILE A 286 2.46 -8.07 -25.28
CA ILE A 286 1.01 -7.85 -25.25
C ILE A 286 0.58 -6.44 -25.70
N GLN A 287 1.51 -5.52 -25.96
CA GLN A 287 1.20 -4.09 -26.14
C GLN A 287 0.15 -3.84 -27.21
N ALA A 288 0.30 -4.46 -28.39
CA ALA A 288 -0.64 -4.27 -29.51
C ALA A 288 -2.05 -4.81 -29.20
N GLN A 289 -2.14 -5.98 -28.55
CA GLN A 289 -3.39 -6.58 -28.12
C GLN A 289 -4.08 -5.73 -27.07
N PHE A 290 -3.32 -5.24 -26.10
CA PHE A 290 -3.79 -4.37 -25.03
C PHE A 290 -4.31 -3.02 -25.57
N GLU A 291 -3.61 -2.39 -26.50
CA GLU A 291 -4.05 -1.13 -27.12
C GLU A 291 -5.35 -1.31 -27.92
N SER A 292 -5.57 -2.48 -28.51
CA SER A 292 -6.82 -2.78 -29.24
C SER A 292 -8.02 -2.93 -28.30
N TRP A 293 -7.83 -3.45 -27.09
CA TRP A 293 -8.88 -3.60 -26.08
C TRP A 293 -9.28 -2.26 -25.44
N GLY A 294 -8.34 -1.35 -25.28
CA GLY A 294 -8.56 -0.04 -24.64
C GLY A 294 -9.25 1.01 -25.53
N ARG A 295 -9.57 0.65 -26.76
CA ARG A 295 -10.31 1.49 -27.73
C ARG A 295 -11.75 1.05 -27.76
#